data_c17e91f122f91e4040c1c334e43fb45a
#
_entry.id   c17e91f122f91e4040c1c334e43fb45a
#
_cell.length_a   1.000
_cell.length_b   1.000
_cell.length_c   1.000
_cell.angle_alpha   90.00
_cell.angle_beta   90.00
_cell.angle_gamma   90.00
#
_symmetry.space_group_name_H-M   'P 1'
#
loop_
_entity.id
_entity.type
_entity.pdbx_description
1 polymer ?
#
loop_
_entity_poly.entity_id
_entity_poly.type
_entity_poly.pdbx_seq_one_letter_code
_entity_poly.pdbx_strand_id
1 'polypeptide(L)'
;NRSSRGLGDVYKRQEQGRVFLNHGSFGATPMAVREEQRTWQDLMENEPVRFFEDLMPNILQATRKHLAAFLSCDPDDLALVENATSGVNTVLRSLQFAPGDEILVPDHAYQACRNTIDFVAQRWGAKVITVNIPFPISDPQEALDAIMDGVSTRTRLAMIDTVTSPTGLLMPFERLVPMLEERGVEVLLDAAHGIGMVPLNLDELGASYTTSNCHKWLCAPKGSAFLHVRKDKQASIHPLTISHGMTFPLGDTTRFRHEFDWTGTRDMSAHCALPAAIDHLAGAVDGGWPAIMEHNHNLAIRGRNILCETLGLQKPCPDTMVACIATLILPEGESEGGIPLHEPDPLHETLSEKYGIQIPVWSWPSPRGRYFRISAQLYNSEDEYRYLAWALQQEGIA
;
A
#
# COMPACT_ATOMS: atom_id res chain seq x y z
N ASN A 1 -15.78 -27.82 -8.66
CA ASN A 1 -15.68 -26.53 -9.37
C ASN A 1 -16.76 -25.51 -8.94
N ARG A 2 -16.92 -25.30 -7.62
CA ARG A 2 -17.69 -24.18 -7.07
C ARG A 2 -16.83 -22.91 -6.86
N SER A 3 -15.48 -23.02 -6.91
CA SER A 3 -14.57 -21.94 -6.51
C SER A 3 -14.42 -20.80 -7.53
N SER A 4 -14.63 -21.02 -8.82
CA SER A 4 -14.41 -19.96 -9.83
C SER A 4 -15.67 -19.21 -10.27
N ARG A 5 -16.89 -19.74 -10.02
CA ARG A 5 -18.14 -19.05 -10.37
C ARG A 5 -18.62 -18.04 -9.33
N GLY A 6 -18.24 -18.19 -8.06
CA GLY A 6 -18.66 -17.28 -6.98
C GLY A 6 -17.84 -15.98 -6.88
N LEU A 7 -16.56 -16.03 -7.26
CA LEU A 7 -15.65 -14.87 -7.13
C LEU A 7 -15.88 -13.81 -8.23
N GLY A 8 -16.21 -14.22 -9.45
CA GLY A 8 -16.60 -13.31 -10.51
C GLY A 8 -17.87 -12.49 -10.20
N ASP A 9 -18.79 -13.04 -9.38
CA ASP A 9 -19.99 -12.34 -8.94
C ASP A 9 -19.73 -11.31 -7.85
N VAL A 10 -18.68 -11.46 -7.07
CA VAL A 10 -18.29 -10.58 -5.97
C VAL A 10 -17.85 -9.19 -6.50
N TYR A 11 -17.25 -9.15 -7.71
CA TYR A 11 -16.71 -7.94 -8.33
C TYR A 11 -17.49 -7.46 -9.57
N LYS A 12 -18.69 -7.95 -9.86
CA LYS A 12 -19.48 -7.74 -11.10
C LYS A 12 -19.84 -6.30 -11.47
N ARG A 13 -19.28 -5.28 -10.83
CA ARG A 13 -19.49 -3.88 -11.23
C ARG A 13 -18.31 -3.23 -11.96
N GLN A 14 -17.29 -3.97 -12.29
CA GLN A 14 -16.37 -3.51 -13.32
C GLN A 14 -17.13 -3.48 -14.64
N GLU A 15 -16.87 -2.45 -15.43
CA GLU A 15 -17.53 -2.28 -16.72
C GLU A 15 -17.38 -3.59 -17.53
N GLN A 16 -18.50 -4.14 -17.99
CA GLN A 16 -18.48 -5.43 -18.68
C GLN A 16 -17.58 -5.34 -19.93
N GLY A 17 -16.68 -6.29 -20.08
CA GLY A 17 -15.73 -6.33 -21.21
C GLY A 17 -14.38 -5.64 -20.94
N ARG A 18 -14.12 -5.14 -19.72
CA ARG A 18 -12.80 -4.62 -19.35
C ARG A 18 -11.97 -5.64 -18.58
N VAL A 19 -10.68 -5.73 -18.89
CA VAL A 19 -9.67 -6.49 -18.17
C VAL A 19 -8.97 -5.58 -17.18
N PHE A 20 -9.18 -5.80 -15.89
CA PHE A 20 -8.63 -4.97 -14.83
C PHE A 20 -7.44 -5.64 -14.17
N LEU A 21 -6.23 -5.30 -14.60
CA LEU A 21 -4.95 -5.79 -14.08
C LEU A 21 -4.20 -4.72 -13.26
N ASN A 22 -4.95 -3.74 -12.72
CA ASN A 22 -4.42 -2.60 -11.97
C ASN A 22 -5.00 -2.48 -10.55
N HIS A 23 -5.25 -3.59 -9.89
CA HIS A 23 -5.75 -3.59 -8.51
C HIS A 23 -4.84 -2.79 -7.56
N GLY A 24 -3.52 -2.87 -7.75
CA GLY A 24 -2.54 -2.20 -6.91
C GLY A 24 -2.63 -0.67 -6.89
N SER A 25 -3.23 -0.01 -7.90
CA SER A 25 -3.35 1.45 -7.90
C SER A 25 -4.34 1.94 -6.84
N PHE A 26 -5.59 1.43 -6.86
CA PHE A 26 -6.67 1.93 -6.00
C PHE A 26 -7.49 0.84 -5.33
N GLY A 27 -7.25 -0.42 -5.65
CA GLY A 27 -8.07 -1.54 -5.20
C GLY A 27 -9.46 -1.58 -5.82
N ALA A 28 -10.15 -2.69 -5.66
CA ALA A 28 -11.57 -2.84 -5.96
C ALA A 28 -12.29 -3.35 -4.70
N THR A 29 -13.45 -2.79 -4.39
CA THR A 29 -14.21 -3.12 -3.19
C THR A 29 -15.36 -4.07 -3.58
N PRO A 30 -15.49 -5.25 -2.94
CA PRO A 30 -16.59 -6.17 -3.17
C PRO A 30 -17.96 -5.52 -2.93
N MET A 31 -18.98 -5.99 -3.64
CA MET A 31 -20.33 -5.43 -3.52
C MET A 31 -20.89 -5.54 -2.09
N ALA A 32 -20.70 -6.67 -1.44
CA ALA A 32 -21.14 -6.87 -0.07
C ALA A 32 -20.52 -5.86 0.91
N VAL A 33 -19.23 -5.56 0.75
CA VAL A 33 -18.54 -4.55 1.57
C VAL A 33 -19.02 -3.13 1.27
N ARG A 34 -19.39 -2.85 0.01
CA ARG A 34 -19.99 -1.57 -0.36
C ARG A 34 -21.42 -1.39 0.17
N GLU A 35 -22.16 -2.47 0.26
CA GLU A 35 -23.51 -2.48 0.86
C GLU A 35 -23.41 -2.22 2.36
N GLU A 36 -22.44 -2.84 3.03
CA GLU A 36 -22.15 -2.55 4.44
C GLU A 36 -21.78 -1.07 4.64
N GLN A 37 -20.91 -0.51 3.80
CA GLN A 37 -20.58 0.92 3.86
C GLN A 37 -21.81 1.81 3.73
N ARG A 38 -22.74 1.47 2.84
CA ARG A 38 -24.01 2.23 2.69
C ARG A 38 -24.87 2.16 3.93
N THR A 39 -24.95 0.99 4.56
CA THR A 39 -25.68 0.83 5.82
C THR A 39 -25.14 1.78 6.90
N TRP A 40 -23.80 1.93 6.98
CA TRP A 40 -23.20 2.89 7.90
C TRP A 40 -23.49 4.35 7.52
N GLN A 41 -23.51 4.68 6.22
CA GLN A 41 -23.88 6.02 5.74
C GLN A 41 -25.35 6.33 6.08
N ASP A 42 -26.26 5.41 5.82
CA ASP A 42 -27.68 5.56 6.15
C ASP A 42 -27.88 5.73 7.66
N LEU A 43 -27.16 4.96 8.50
CA LEU A 43 -27.23 5.09 9.95
C LEU A 43 -26.74 6.46 10.44
N MET A 44 -25.65 6.96 9.82
CA MET A 44 -25.08 8.27 10.14
C MET A 44 -26.06 9.42 9.80
N GLU A 45 -26.77 9.32 8.67
CA GLU A 45 -27.71 10.35 8.24
C GLU A 45 -29.06 10.27 8.96
N ASN A 46 -29.44 9.12 9.48
CA ASN A 46 -30.69 8.96 10.22
C ASN A 46 -30.68 9.72 11.56
N GLU A 47 -29.58 9.66 12.31
CA GLU A 47 -29.44 10.32 13.62
C GLU A 47 -27.99 10.83 13.80
N PRO A 48 -27.56 11.91 13.12
CA PRO A 48 -26.16 12.33 13.08
C PRO A 48 -25.53 12.57 14.47
N VAL A 49 -26.23 13.25 15.36
CA VAL A 49 -25.72 13.53 16.72
C VAL A 49 -25.49 12.23 17.49
N ARG A 50 -26.48 11.35 17.52
CA ARG A 50 -26.36 10.05 18.17
C ARG A 50 -25.28 9.20 17.55
N PHE A 51 -25.16 9.22 16.21
CA PHE A 51 -24.11 8.47 15.52
C PHE A 51 -22.72 8.92 15.97
N PHE A 52 -22.43 10.22 15.91
CA PHE A 52 -21.09 10.73 16.20
C PHE A 52 -20.75 10.75 17.70
N GLU A 53 -21.73 11.02 18.57
CA GLU A 53 -21.48 11.15 20.03
C GLU A 53 -21.57 9.82 20.77
N ASP A 54 -22.56 8.97 20.44
CA ASP A 54 -22.84 7.76 21.21
C ASP A 54 -22.32 6.48 20.55
N LEU A 55 -22.50 6.32 19.22
CA LEU A 55 -22.27 5.06 18.52
C LEU A 55 -20.85 4.95 18.00
N MET A 56 -20.34 5.98 17.33
CA MET A 56 -19.07 5.95 16.61
C MET A 56 -17.87 5.57 17.49
N PRO A 57 -17.71 6.03 18.74
CA PRO A 57 -16.58 5.62 19.58
C PRO A 57 -16.50 4.09 19.76
N ASN A 58 -17.65 3.44 19.98
CA ASN A 58 -17.71 1.99 20.14
C ASN A 58 -17.49 1.24 18.82
N ILE A 59 -18.03 1.77 17.72
CA ILE A 59 -17.84 1.20 16.37
C ILE A 59 -16.35 1.24 15.99
N LEU A 60 -15.68 2.39 16.17
CA LEU A 60 -14.26 2.51 15.86
C LEU A 60 -13.39 1.64 16.76
N GLN A 61 -13.74 1.49 18.03
CA GLN A 61 -13.05 0.56 18.92
C GLN A 61 -13.19 -0.90 18.46
N ALA A 62 -14.39 -1.30 18.05
CA ALA A 62 -14.63 -2.64 17.50
C ALA A 62 -13.84 -2.84 16.19
N THR A 63 -13.85 -1.86 15.31
CA THR A 63 -13.08 -1.86 14.05
C THR A 63 -11.59 -2.03 14.31
N ARG A 64 -11.02 -1.27 15.27
CA ARG A 64 -9.59 -1.40 15.62
C ARG A 64 -9.25 -2.77 16.19
N LYS A 65 -10.09 -3.30 17.09
CA LYS A 65 -9.88 -4.65 17.64
C LYS A 65 -9.86 -5.72 16.55
N HIS A 66 -10.76 -5.59 15.56
CA HIS A 66 -10.82 -6.53 14.45
C HIS A 66 -9.57 -6.41 13.54
N LEU A 67 -9.19 -5.18 13.21
CA LEU A 67 -7.99 -4.90 12.43
C LEU A 67 -6.71 -5.31 13.17
N ALA A 68 -6.62 -5.04 14.47
CA ALA A 68 -5.49 -5.42 15.32
C ALA A 68 -5.30 -6.94 15.40
N ALA A 69 -6.40 -7.70 15.50
CA ALA A 69 -6.36 -9.16 15.44
C ALA A 69 -5.81 -9.67 14.10
N PHE A 70 -6.15 -9.00 12.99
CA PHE A 70 -5.63 -9.31 11.65
C PHE A 70 -4.14 -8.98 11.49
N LEU A 71 -3.67 -7.92 12.17
CA LEU A 71 -2.30 -7.40 12.11
C LEU A 71 -1.40 -7.92 13.23
N SER A 72 -1.95 -8.69 14.18
CA SER A 72 -1.24 -9.17 15.37
C SER A 72 -0.57 -8.02 16.14
N CYS A 73 -1.37 -7.04 16.61
CA CYS A 73 -0.89 -5.90 17.39
C CYS A 73 -1.92 -5.43 18.42
N ASP A 74 -1.51 -4.51 19.31
CA ASP A 74 -2.41 -3.86 20.25
C ASP A 74 -3.37 -2.90 19.50
N PRO A 75 -4.71 -3.02 19.67
CA PRO A 75 -5.65 -2.09 19.05
C PRO A 75 -5.46 -0.63 19.49
N ASP A 76 -4.87 -0.36 20.64
CA ASP A 76 -4.61 0.99 21.10
C ASP A 76 -3.39 1.65 20.42
N ASP A 77 -2.58 0.87 19.73
CA ASP A 77 -1.46 1.36 18.91
C ASP A 77 -1.88 1.70 17.47
N LEU A 78 -3.17 1.47 17.12
CA LEU A 78 -3.73 1.75 15.81
C LEU A 78 -4.50 3.07 15.75
N ALA A 79 -4.18 3.93 14.81
CA ALA A 79 -4.97 5.07 14.39
C ALA A 79 -5.59 4.81 13.00
N LEU A 80 -6.84 5.23 12.81
CA LEU A 80 -7.54 5.11 11.53
C LEU A 80 -7.33 6.40 10.74
N VAL A 81 -6.70 6.28 9.56
CA VAL A 81 -6.36 7.41 8.67
C VAL A 81 -6.97 7.19 7.28
N GLU A 82 -7.01 8.23 6.45
CA GLU A 82 -7.69 8.18 5.15
C GLU A 82 -6.92 7.32 4.12
N ASN A 83 -5.59 7.37 4.18
CA ASN A 83 -4.69 6.63 3.28
C ASN A 83 -3.28 6.59 3.87
N ALA A 84 -2.41 5.74 3.31
CA ALA A 84 -1.02 5.62 3.76
C ALA A 84 -0.22 6.91 3.59
N THR A 85 -0.50 7.73 2.58
CA THR A 85 0.15 9.04 2.40
C THR A 85 -0.15 9.96 3.58
N SER A 86 -1.39 9.98 4.09
CA SER A 86 -1.75 10.68 5.32
C SER A 86 -1.01 10.12 6.54
N GLY A 87 -0.86 8.78 6.62
CA GLY A 87 -0.07 8.14 7.68
C GLY A 87 1.40 8.55 7.64
N VAL A 88 2.04 8.51 6.48
CA VAL A 88 3.43 8.97 6.28
C VAL A 88 3.58 10.44 6.64
N ASN A 89 2.68 11.31 6.16
CA ASN A 89 2.67 12.74 6.52
C ASN A 89 2.51 12.95 8.02
N THR A 90 1.64 12.19 8.67
CA THR A 90 1.41 12.25 10.11
C THR A 90 2.70 12.01 10.88
N VAL A 91 3.41 10.95 10.59
CA VAL A 91 4.68 10.62 11.24
C VAL A 91 5.73 11.68 10.95
N LEU A 92 6.04 11.91 9.67
CA LEU A 92 7.11 12.83 9.26
C LEU A 92 6.91 14.25 9.78
N ARG A 93 5.68 14.76 9.81
CA ARG A 93 5.38 16.13 10.27
C ARG A 93 5.29 16.26 11.78
N SER A 94 5.11 15.16 12.51
CA SER A 94 5.15 15.11 13.96
C SER A 94 6.60 15.07 14.48
N LEU A 95 7.50 14.42 13.75
CA LEU A 95 8.90 14.28 14.15
C LEU A 95 9.66 15.61 14.04
N GLN A 96 10.62 15.77 14.93
CA GLN A 96 11.55 16.90 14.95
C GLN A 96 12.97 16.36 14.67
N PHE A 97 13.66 17.02 13.75
CA PHE A 97 15.04 16.68 13.39
C PHE A 97 15.98 17.81 13.76
N ALA A 98 17.19 17.48 14.18
CA ALA A 98 18.26 18.44 14.31
C ALA A 98 18.91 18.70 12.94
N PRO A 99 19.50 19.91 12.73
CA PRO A 99 20.28 20.16 11.51
C PRO A 99 21.38 19.11 11.31
N GLY A 100 21.38 18.47 10.16
CA GLY A 100 22.33 17.41 9.80
C GLY A 100 21.92 16.00 10.20
N ASP A 101 20.79 15.80 10.88
CA ASP A 101 20.15 14.48 10.99
C ASP A 101 19.84 13.95 9.59
N GLU A 102 19.84 12.64 9.43
CA GLU A 102 19.62 11.99 8.15
C GLU A 102 18.31 11.20 8.13
N ILE A 103 17.57 11.34 7.02
CA ILE A 103 16.39 10.54 6.70
C ILE A 103 16.75 9.67 5.50
N LEU A 104 16.81 8.37 5.71
CA LEU A 104 17.15 7.40 4.67
C LEU A 104 15.88 6.96 3.93
N VAL A 105 15.93 6.89 2.61
CA VAL A 105 14.81 6.47 1.76
C VAL A 105 15.32 5.81 0.47
N PRO A 106 14.77 4.64 0.05
CA PRO A 106 15.05 4.08 -1.25
C PRO A 106 14.55 4.97 -2.39
N ASP A 107 15.24 4.95 -3.54
CA ASP A 107 14.80 5.64 -4.75
C ASP A 107 13.51 5.06 -5.36
N HIS A 108 13.13 3.84 -4.96
CA HIS A 108 11.87 3.18 -5.30
C HIS A 108 10.67 3.60 -4.43
N ALA A 109 10.87 4.42 -3.41
CA ALA A 109 9.78 4.87 -2.55
C ALA A 109 8.74 5.71 -3.32
N TYR A 110 7.48 5.63 -2.87
CA TYR A 110 6.38 6.35 -3.50
C TYR A 110 6.61 7.86 -3.54
N GLN A 111 6.45 8.48 -4.72
CA GLN A 111 6.84 9.88 -4.95
C GLN A 111 6.17 10.87 -4.00
N ALA A 112 4.89 10.66 -3.64
CA ALA A 112 4.22 11.56 -2.69
C ALA A 112 4.84 11.49 -1.29
N CYS A 113 5.32 10.32 -0.87
CA CYS A 113 6.03 10.13 0.39
C CYS A 113 7.41 10.77 0.34
N ARG A 114 8.15 10.63 -0.77
CA ARG A 114 9.42 11.32 -0.99
C ARG A 114 9.27 12.84 -0.92
N ASN A 115 8.24 13.39 -1.57
CA ASN A 115 7.94 14.82 -1.49
C ASN A 115 7.70 15.28 -0.04
N THR A 116 7.09 14.44 0.80
CA THR A 116 6.90 14.73 2.23
C THR A 116 8.22 14.72 2.99
N ILE A 117 9.11 13.76 2.69
CA ILE A 117 10.46 13.70 3.26
C ILE A 117 11.25 14.96 2.91
N ASP A 118 11.26 15.36 1.64
CA ASP A 118 11.96 16.56 1.17
C ASP A 118 11.44 17.83 1.85
N PHE A 119 10.11 17.95 1.98
CA PHE A 119 9.47 19.07 2.68
C PHE A 119 9.89 19.14 4.15
N VAL A 120 9.91 18.01 4.85
CA VAL A 120 10.27 17.97 6.28
C VAL A 120 11.78 18.17 6.46
N ALA A 121 12.60 17.55 5.61
CA ALA A 121 14.05 17.72 5.64
C ALA A 121 14.45 19.21 5.44
N GLN A 122 13.84 19.87 4.46
CA GLN A 122 14.05 21.31 4.24
C GLN A 122 13.65 22.14 5.46
N ARG A 123 12.51 21.81 6.09
CA ARG A 123 12.00 22.56 7.27
C ARG A 123 12.95 22.50 8.47
N TRP A 124 13.57 21.34 8.70
CA TRP A 124 14.40 21.07 9.87
C TRP A 124 15.91 21.16 9.59
N GLY A 125 16.34 21.33 8.36
CA GLY A 125 17.76 21.26 7.98
C GLY A 125 18.34 19.84 8.05
N ALA A 126 17.47 18.82 7.97
CA ALA A 126 17.87 17.43 7.87
C ALA A 126 18.35 17.11 6.44
N LYS A 127 19.06 15.99 6.28
CA LYS A 127 19.56 15.52 4.99
C LYS A 127 18.75 14.30 4.55
N VAL A 128 18.37 14.26 3.29
CA VAL A 128 17.78 13.06 2.67
C VAL A 128 18.90 12.21 2.09
N ILE A 129 19.00 10.98 2.56
CA ILE A 129 19.91 9.96 2.03
C ILE A 129 19.11 9.05 1.12
N THR A 130 19.18 9.28 -0.18
CA THR A 130 18.54 8.41 -1.16
C THR A 130 19.43 7.23 -1.47
N VAL A 131 18.92 6.02 -1.24
CA VAL A 131 19.60 4.77 -1.53
C VAL A 131 19.12 4.23 -2.86
N ASN A 132 20.04 3.91 -3.76
CA ASN A 132 19.72 3.32 -5.05
C ASN A 132 19.53 1.80 -4.88
N ILE A 133 18.34 1.30 -5.22
CA ILE A 133 18.03 -0.12 -5.28
C ILE A 133 18.17 -0.58 -6.73
N PRO A 134 18.97 -1.61 -7.03
CA PRO A 134 19.10 -2.11 -8.40
C PRO A 134 17.74 -2.56 -8.98
N PHE A 135 17.49 -2.21 -10.24
CA PHE A 135 16.38 -2.78 -11.00
C PHE A 135 16.76 -2.87 -12.49
N PRO A 136 16.89 -4.05 -13.07
CA PRO A 136 16.64 -5.39 -12.50
C PRO A 136 17.50 -5.73 -11.28
N ILE A 137 16.98 -6.64 -10.44
CA ILE A 137 17.65 -7.13 -9.23
C ILE A 137 17.69 -8.65 -9.23
N SER A 138 18.80 -9.24 -8.79
CA SER A 138 19.02 -10.69 -8.85
C SER A 138 18.81 -11.39 -7.51
N ASP A 139 19.00 -10.67 -6.39
CA ASP A 139 18.93 -11.20 -5.04
C ASP A 139 18.36 -10.14 -4.08
N PRO A 140 17.40 -10.51 -3.18
CA PRO A 140 16.94 -9.62 -2.11
C PRO A 140 18.09 -9.05 -1.25
N GLN A 141 19.21 -9.75 -1.15
CA GLN A 141 20.37 -9.30 -0.40
C GLN A 141 20.95 -7.98 -0.94
N GLU A 142 20.92 -7.77 -2.26
CA GLU A 142 21.38 -6.53 -2.87
C GLU A 142 20.61 -5.29 -2.35
N ALA A 143 19.28 -5.42 -2.19
CA ALA A 143 18.46 -4.35 -1.64
C ALA A 143 18.73 -4.14 -0.15
N LEU A 144 18.94 -5.22 0.61
CA LEU A 144 19.28 -5.15 2.03
C LEU A 144 20.64 -4.47 2.22
N ASP A 145 21.67 -4.90 1.49
CA ASP A 145 23.01 -4.33 1.59
C ASP A 145 23.02 -2.85 1.21
N ALA A 146 22.34 -2.48 0.12
CA ALA A 146 22.24 -1.09 -0.31
C ALA A 146 21.62 -0.19 0.78
N ILE A 147 20.54 -0.63 1.43
CA ILE A 147 19.90 0.13 2.51
C ILE A 147 20.83 0.22 3.73
N MET A 148 21.42 -0.89 4.14
CA MET A 148 22.26 -0.93 5.33
C MET A 148 23.57 -0.14 5.16
N ASP A 149 24.13 -0.09 3.94
CA ASP A 149 25.31 0.71 3.59
C ASP A 149 24.99 2.23 3.60
N GLY A 150 23.73 2.61 3.36
CA GLY A 150 23.26 3.98 3.47
C GLY A 150 23.15 4.52 4.90
N VAL A 151 23.17 3.63 5.93
CA VAL A 151 23.03 4.01 7.33
C VAL A 151 24.30 4.59 7.91
N SER A 152 24.19 5.77 8.52
CA SER A 152 25.28 6.43 9.26
C SER A 152 24.89 6.63 10.74
N THR A 153 25.85 7.15 11.54
CA THR A 153 25.57 7.54 12.93
C THR A 153 24.61 8.73 13.06
N ARG A 154 24.26 9.39 11.96
CA ARG A 154 23.30 10.49 11.90
C ARG A 154 21.92 10.07 11.38
N THR A 155 21.78 8.85 10.89
CA THR A 155 20.50 8.35 10.40
C THR A 155 19.54 8.21 11.57
N ARG A 156 18.47 9.01 11.56
CA ARG A 156 17.44 9.06 12.59
C ARG A 156 16.19 8.27 12.20
N LEU A 157 15.87 8.29 10.93
CA LEU A 157 14.68 7.65 10.38
C LEU A 157 15.04 6.97 9.07
N ALA A 158 14.53 5.77 8.86
CA ALA A 158 14.50 5.11 7.58
C ALA A 158 13.04 4.88 7.16
N MET A 159 12.64 5.41 6.01
CA MET A 159 11.35 5.03 5.40
C MET A 159 11.62 3.95 4.36
N ILE A 160 11.03 2.78 4.56
CA ILE A 160 11.15 1.63 3.66
C ILE A 160 9.76 1.10 3.28
N ASP A 161 9.65 0.52 2.10
CA ASP A 161 8.40 -0.09 1.63
C ASP A 161 8.37 -1.59 1.97
N THR A 162 7.17 -2.15 2.20
CA THR A 162 6.96 -3.60 2.15
C THR A 162 7.04 -4.10 0.70
N VAL A 163 6.30 -3.43 -0.19
CA VAL A 163 6.31 -3.66 -1.63
C VAL A 163 6.36 -2.31 -2.33
N THR A 164 7.39 -2.09 -3.11
CA THR A 164 7.63 -0.81 -3.78
C THR A 164 6.55 -0.49 -4.82
N SER A 165 6.11 0.77 -4.87
CA SER A 165 5.04 1.16 -5.81
C SER A 165 5.49 1.14 -7.27
N PRO A 166 6.64 1.73 -7.68
CA PRO A 166 7.02 1.76 -9.08
C PRO A 166 7.46 0.38 -9.61
N THR A 167 8.21 -0.39 -8.85
CA THR A 167 8.84 -1.62 -9.33
C THR A 167 8.18 -2.90 -8.86
N GLY A 168 7.22 -2.80 -7.91
CA GLY A 168 6.49 -3.96 -7.40
C GLY A 168 7.37 -4.96 -6.65
N LEU A 169 8.57 -4.55 -6.22
CA LEU A 169 9.48 -5.43 -5.48
C LEU A 169 8.99 -5.66 -4.06
N LEU A 170 8.83 -6.92 -3.69
CA LEU A 170 8.74 -7.32 -2.29
C LEU A 170 10.11 -7.12 -1.65
N MET A 171 10.21 -6.13 -0.78
CA MET A 171 11.45 -5.81 -0.08
C MET A 171 11.70 -6.80 1.06
N PRO A 172 12.95 -7.05 1.44
CA PRO A 172 13.27 -7.91 2.59
C PRO A 172 13.01 -7.17 3.93
N PHE A 173 11.80 -6.59 4.08
CA PHE A 173 11.44 -5.71 5.18
C PHE A 173 11.46 -6.42 6.54
N GLU A 174 11.13 -7.73 6.58
CA GLU A 174 11.17 -8.52 7.80
C GLU A 174 12.58 -8.63 8.41
N ARG A 175 13.60 -8.52 7.56
CA ARG A 175 15.01 -8.47 7.97
C ARG A 175 15.49 -7.04 8.20
N LEU A 176 15.08 -6.11 7.34
CA LEU A 176 15.51 -4.71 7.40
C LEU A 176 15.02 -4.00 8.65
N VAL A 177 13.75 -4.19 9.01
CA VAL A 177 13.15 -3.48 10.16
C VAL A 177 13.92 -3.75 11.45
N PRO A 178 14.11 -5.00 11.91
CA PRO A 178 14.84 -5.23 13.14
C PRO A 178 16.31 -4.78 13.04
N MET A 179 16.98 -4.95 11.91
CA MET A 179 18.37 -4.50 11.72
C MET A 179 18.55 -2.98 11.85
N LEU A 180 17.57 -2.20 11.38
CA LEU A 180 17.56 -0.74 11.50
C LEU A 180 17.24 -0.30 12.93
N GLU A 181 16.19 -0.85 13.53
CA GLU A 181 15.76 -0.53 14.90
C GLU A 181 16.86 -0.90 15.93
N GLU A 182 17.57 -2.02 15.78
CA GLU A 182 18.71 -2.41 16.62
C GLU A 182 19.89 -1.43 16.50
N ARG A 183 20.03 -0.72 15.39
CA ARG A 183 21.02 0.36 15.21
C ARG A 183 20.54 1.71 15.76
N GLY A 184 19.33 1.77 16.34
CA GLY A 184 18.74 3.00 16.84
C GLY A 184 18.14 3.90 15.74
N VAL A 185 17.93 3.37 14.55
CA VAL A 185 17.26 4.05 13.43
C VAL A 185 15.77 3.72 13.50
N GLU A 186 14.94 4.72 13.73
CA GLU A 186 13.49 4.53 13.71
C GLU A 186 13.02 4.15 12.31
N VAL A 187 12.12 3.17 12.21
CA VAL A 187 11.59 2.72 10.91
C VAL A 187 10.16 3.21 10.72
N LEU A 188 9.93 3.95 9.62
CA LEU A 188 8.62 4.19 9.05
C LEU A 188 8.40 3.20 7.90
N LEU A 189 7.64 2.14 8.17
CA LEU A 189 7.30 1.13 7.16
C LEU A 189 6.09 1.60 6.36
N ASP A 190 6.31 1.92 5.08
CA ASP A 190 5.24 2.14 4.12
C ASP A 190 4.74 0.77 3.62
N ALA A 191 3.67 0.31 4.24
CA ALA A 191 2.99 -0.93 3.87
C ALA A 191 1.75 -0.66 3.00
N ALA A 192 1.74 0.43 2.20
CA ALA A 192 0.61 0.77 1.33
C ALA A 192 0.17 -0.40 0.43
N HIS A 193 1.10 -1.29 0.09
CA HIS A 193 0.87 -2.56 -0.59
C HIS A 193 1.07 -3.78 0.33
N GLY A 194 1.08 -3.61 1.67
CA GLY A 194 1.36 -4.69 2.61
C GLY A 194 0.12 -5.47 3.02
N ILE A 195 -0.82 -4.80 3.71
CA ILE A 195 -2.00 -5.48 4.29
C ILE A 195 -2.84 -6.20 3.21
N GLY A 196 -3.12 -7.47 3.42
CA GLY A 196 -3.89 -8.31 2.48
C GLY A 196 -3.07 -8.82 1.27
N MET A 197 -1.80 -8.40 1.14
CA MET A 197 -0.87 -8.88 0.12
C MET A 197 0.17 -9.83 0.69
N VAL A 198 0.71 -9.48 1.86
CA VAL A 198 1.67 -10.29 2.60
C VAL A 198 1.24 -10.39 4.07
N PRO A 199 1.64 -11.44 4.78
CA PRO A 199 1.43 -11.52 6.22
C PRO A 199 2.12 -10.35 6.92
N LEU A 200 1.43 -9.70 7.85
CA LEU A 200 1.98 -8.64 8.69
C LEU A 200 1.69 -8.97 10.15
N ASN A 201 2.73 -9.22 10.93
CA ASN A 201 2.69 -9.28 12.39
C ASN A 201 3.43 -8.04 12.91
N LEU A 202 2.69 -6.99 13.26
CA LEU A 202 3.29 -5.70 13.57
C LEU A 202 4.04 -5.70 14.91
N ASP A 203 3.58 -6.47 15.90
CA ASP A 203 4.27 -6.59 17.18
C ASP A 203 5.62 -7.32 17.04
N GLU A 204 5.66 -8.39 16.26
CA GLU A 204 6.89 -9.13 15.98
C GLU A 204 7.87 -8.34 15.11
N LEU A 205 7.35 -7.61 14.13
CA LEU A 205 8.15 -6.79 13.22
C LEU A 205 8.85 -5.64 13.95
N GLY A 206 8.17 -5.01 14.91
CA GLY A 206 8.75 -4.04 15.82
C GLY A 206 9.10 -2.68 15.21
N ALA A 207 8.58 -2.34 14.01
CA ALA A 207 8.78 -1.03 13.41
C ALA A 207 8.24 0.09 14.31
N SER A 208 8.96 1.21 14.41
CA SER A 208 8.50 2.39 15.17
C SER A 208 7.15 2.88 14.65
N TYR A 209 6.97 2.87 13.32
CA TYR A 209 5.75 3.31 12.64
C TYR A 209 5.44 2.42 11.45
N THR A 210 4.17 2.05 11.25
CA THR A 210 3.72 1.33 10.04
C THR A 210 2.41 1.93 9.56
N THR A 211 2.30 2.21 8.26
CA THR A 211 1.04 2.66 7.67
C THR A 211 0.69 1.85 6.42
N SER A 212 -0.59 1.60 6.19
CA SER A 212 -1.05 0.81 5.04
C SER A 212 -2.42 1.24 4.54
N ASN A 213 -2.68 0.98 3.26
CA ASN A 213 -3.96 1.24 2.62
C ASN A 213 -4.89 0.01 2.72
N CYS A 214 -5.92 0.08 3.56
CA CYS A 214 -6.94 -0.97 3.63
C CYS A 214 -7.78 -1.06 2.34
N HIS A 215 -7.93 0.05 1.63
CA HIS A 215 -8.71 0.10 0.38
C HIS A 215 -8.02 -0.53 -0.83
N LYS A 216 -6.74 -0.97 -0.72
CA LYS A 216 -6.05 -1.72 -1.77
C LYS A 216 -6.29 -3.22 -1.58
N TRP A 217 -5.36 -3.94 -1.02
CA TRP A 217 -5.34 -5.41 -1.00
C TRP A 217 -6.28 -6.04 0.05
N LEU A 218 -6.65 -5.29 1.09
CA LEU A 218 -7.74 -5.70 1.99
C LEU A 218 -9.12 -5.47 1.37
N CYS A 219 -9.20 -4.81 0.20
CA CYS A 219 -10.41 -4.55 -0.57
C CYS A 219 -11.50 -3.75 0.18
N ALA A 220 -11.12 -3.00 1.19
CA ALA A 220 -12.01 -2.10 1.92
C ALA A 220 -12.43 -0.89 1.06
N PRO A 221 -13.45 -0.12 1.46
CA PRO A 221 -13.83 1.10 0.76
C PRO A 221 -12.70 2.15 0.76
N LYS A 222 -12.66 2.98 -0.30
CA LYS A 222 -11.70 4.10 -0.42
C LYS A 222 -11.86 5.06 0.76
N GLY A 223 -10.74 5.63 1.22
CA GLY A 223 -10.72 6.47 2.40
C GLY A 223 -10.49 5.68 3.70
N SER A 224 -10.08 4.41 3.62
CA SER A 224 -9.72 3.58 4.76
C SER A 224 -8.27 3.13 4.71
N ALA A 225 -7.55 3.43 5.78
CA ALA A 225 -6.17 3.06 6.03
C ALA A 225 -5.90 3.05 7.54
N PHE A 226 -4.73 2.59 7.94
CA PHE A 226 -4.30 2.69 9.33
C PHE A 226 -2.89 3.27 9.44
N LEU A 227 -2.61 3.80 10.61
CA LEU A 227 -1.28 4.11 11.11
C LEU A 227 -1.09 3.37 12.44
N HIS A 228 -0.13 2.46 12.49
CA HIS A 228 0.35 1.84 13.72
C HIS A 228 1.53 2.65 14.25
N VAL A 229 1.49 2.98 15.52
CA VAL A 229 2.57 3.70 16.23
C VAL A 229 2.95 2.92 17.47
N ARG A 230 4.17 2.41 17.49
CA ARG A 230 4.67 1.69 18.66
C ARG A 230 4.50 2.54 19.92
N LYS A 231 4.06 1.93 21.00
CA LYS A 231 3.62 2.60 22.23
C LYS A 231 4.62 3.62 22.79
N ASP A 232 5.91 3.32 22.75
CA ASP A 232 6.98 4.23 23.20
C ASP A 232 7.17 5.47 22.32
N LYS A 233 6.57 5.50 21.12
CA LYS A 233 6.65 6.59 20.14
C LYS A 233 5.41 7.49 20.11
N GLN A 234 4.30 7.08 20.70
CA GLN A 234 3.00 7.76 20.57
C GLN A 234 2.98 9.19 21.11
N ALA A 235 3.77 9.48 22.14
CA ALA A 235 3.77 10.79 22.79
C ALA A 235 4.17 11.96 21.86
N SER A 236 4.89 11.67 20.76
CA SER A 236 5.37 12.65 19.80
C SER A 236 4.56 12.67 18.49
N ILE A 237 3.59 11.77 18.33
CA ILE A 237 2.82 11.63 17.09
C ILE A 237 1.44 12.22 17.25
N HIS A 238 1.12 13.19 16.40
CA HIS A 238 -0.14 13.92 16.38
C HIS A 238 -0.81 13.80 15.01
N PRO A 239 -2.15 13.77 14.94
CA PRO A 239 -2.85 13.78 13.66
C PRO A 239 -2.56 15.07 12.88
N LEU A 240 -2.68 15.03 11.56
CA LEU A 240 -2.49 16.20 10.69
C LEU A 240 -3.47 17.32 11.03
N THR A 241 -4.66 16.97 11.50
CA THR A 241 -5.67 17.92 11.97
C THR A 241 -5.82 17.81 13.47
N ILE A 242 -5.32 18.82 14.21
CA ILE A 242 -5.51 18.94 15.65
C ILE A 242 -6.96 19.33 15.94
N SER A 243 -7.62 18.62 16.85
CA SER A 243 -9.02 18.83 17.21
C SER A 243 -9.26 18.70 18.71
N HIS A 244 -10.50 18.50 19.13
CA HIS A 244 -10.91 18.43 20.54
C HIS A 244 -10.15 17.39 21.37
N GLY A 245 -9.71 16.29 20.75
CA GLY A 245 -8.94 15.24 21.41
C GLY A 245 -7.68 15.73 22.14
N MET A 246 -7.09 16.85 21.69
CA MET A 246 -5.94 17.47 22.35
C MET A 246 -6.18 17.86 23.82
N THR A 247 -7.41 18.21 24.16
CA THR A 247 -7.79 18.72 25.49
C THR A 247 -8.75 17.83 26.26
N PHE A 248 -9.21 16.73 25.67
CA PHE A 248 -10.09 15.79 26.39
C PHE A 248 -9.42 15.24 27.63
N PRO A 249 -10.14 15.06 28.75
CA PRO A 249 -9.63 14.32 29.93
C PRO A 249 -9.23 12.92 29.50
N LEU A 250 -8.09 12.43 30.01
CA LEU A 250 -7.56 11.11 29.59
C LEU A 250 -8.49 9.96 29.97
N GLY A 251 -9.02 9.97 31.19
CA GLY A 251 -9.83 8.84 31.67
C GLY A 251 -9.04 7.51 31.52
N ASP A 252 -9.71 6.51 30.95
CA ASP A 252 -9.11 5.19 30.63
C ASP A 252 -8.49 5.14 29.21
N THR A 253 -8.42 6.27 28.52
CA THR A 253 -7.95 6.35 27.12
C THR A 253 -6.67 7.17 27.02
N THR A 254 -5.78 6.83 26.10
CA THR A 254 -4.51 7.54 25.88
C THR A 254 -4.73 8.87 25.12
N ARG A 255 -3.75 9.80 25.22
CA ARG A 255 -3.77 11.02 24.40
C ARG A 255 -3.77 10.70 22.92
N PHE A 256 -2.96 9.75 22.48
CA PHE A 256 -2.91 9.26 21.10
C PHE A 256 -4.30 8.84 20.60
N ARG A 257 -5.04 8.06 21.40
CA ARG A 257 -6.40 7.65 21.05
C ARG A 257 -7.36 8.83 20.91
N HIS A 258 -7.38 9.73 21.87
CA HIS A 258 -8.27 10.89 21.83
C HIS A 258 -8.03 11.79 20.60
N GLU A 259 -6.76 12.02 20.26
CA GLU A 259 -6.42 12.90 19.15
C GLU A 259 -6.75 12.27 17.79
N PHE A 260 -6.53 10.97 17.62
CA PHE A 260 -6.78 10.28 16.35
C PHE A 260 -8.23 9.86 16.13
N ASP A 261 -8.99 9.63 17.22
CA ASP A 261 -10.40 9.22 17.10
C ASP A 261 -11.31 10.35 16.65
N TRP A 262 -10.92 11.61 16.91
CA TRP A 262 -11.68 12.77 16.49
C TRP A 262 -10.80 13.87 15.88
N THR A 263 -10.69 13.85 14.58
CA THR A 263 -9.96 14.87 13.79
C THR A 263 -10.90 15.88 13.11
N GLY A 264 -12.17 15.91 13.48
CA GLY A 264 -13.24 16.71 12.88
C GLY A 264 -14.32 15.84 12.24
N THR A 265 -15.49 16.43 12.00
CA THR A 265 -16.62 15.72 11.38
C THR A 265 -16.27 15.29 9.97
N ARG A 266 -16.38 14.00 9.70
CA ARG A 266 -16.14 13.39 8.39
C ARG A 266 -16.92 12.07 8.25
N ASP A 267 -17.08 11.60 7.02
CA ASP A 267 -17.65 10.27 6.77
C ASP A 267 -16.65 9.19 7.22
N MET A 268 -17.01 8.42 8.24
CA MET A 268 -16.23 7.30 8.78
C MET A 268 -16.70 5.93 8.26
N SER A 269 -17.68 5.90 7.37
CA SER A 269 -18.29 4.66 6.87
C SER A 269 -17.29 3.69 6.24
N ALA A 270 -16.26 4.22 5.58
CA ALA A 270 -15.18 3.40 5.00
C ALA A 270 -14.40 2.62 6.07
N HIS A 271 -14.16 3.23 7.23
CA HIS A 271 -13.51 2.56 8.36
C HIS A 271 -14.46 1.61 9.08
N CYS A 272 -15.73 2.00 9.25
CA CYS A 272 -16.75 1.14 9.86
C CYS A 272 -16.97 -0.18 9.08
N ALA A 273 -16.73 -0.17 7.77
CA ALA A 273 -16.83 -1.35 6.90
C ALA A 273 -15.57 -2.23 6.85
N LEU A 274 -14.49 -1.89 7.58
CA LEU A 274 -13.25 -2.69 7.60
C LEU A 274 -13.46 -4.14 8.10
N PRO A 275 -14.19 -4.38 9.20
CA PRO A 275 -14.46 -5.74 9.65
C PRO A 275 -15.15 -6.58 8.57
N ALA A 276 -16.15 -6.00 7.89
CA ALA A 276 -16.86 -6.69 6.81
C ALA A 276 -15.92 -7.02 5.62
N ALA A 277 -14.94 -6.16 5.31
CA ALA A 277 -13.96 -6.44 4.27
C ALA A 277 -13.06 -7.62 4.63
N ILE A 278 -12.57 -7.66 5.88
CA ILE A 278 -11.72 -8.74 6.39
C ILE A 278 -12.48 -10.08 6.36
N ASP A 279 -13.68 -10.10 6.92
CA ASP A 279 -14.48 -11.32 7.08
C ASP A 279 -15.02 -11.84 5.76
N HIS A 280 -15.49 -10.94 4.88
CA HIS A 280 -16.02 -11.32 3.57
C HIS A 280 -14.98 -12.02 2.71
N LEU A 281 -13.76 -11.49 2.65
CA LEU A 281 -12.69 -12.10 1.89
C LEU A 281 -12.17 -13.37 2.55
N ALA A 282 -12.02 -13.39 3.88
CA ALA A 282 -11.65 -14.61 4.60
C ALA A 282 -12.62 -15.76 4.32
N GLY A 283 -13.92 -15.46 4.18
CA GLY A 283 -14.95 -16.45 3.85
C GLY A 283 -15.09 -16.79 2.36
N ALA A 284 -14.43 -16.07 1.45
CA ALA A 284 -14.56 -16.26 0.01
C ALA A 284 -13.76 -17.46 -0.53
N VAL A 285 -12.73 -17.90 0.18
CA VAL A 285 -11.82 -18.98 -0.23
C VAL A 285 -11.56 -19.91 0.95
N ASP A 286 -11.57 -21.23 0.69
CA ASP A 286 -11.16 -22.22 1.67
C ASP A 286 -9.70 -21.94 2.08
N GLY A 287 -9.43 -21.85 3.38
CA GLY A 287 -8.12 -21.47 3.92
C GLY A 287 -7.94 -19.96 4.19
N GLY A 288 -8.94 -19.13 3.87
CA GLY A 288 -8.98 -17.73 4.23
C GLY A 288 -7.85 -16.87 3.66
N TRP A 289 -7.41 -15.87 4.41
CA TRP A 289 -6.39 -14.91 3.96
C TRP A 289 -5.05 -15.53 3.53
N PRO A 290 -4.50 -16.53 4.21
CA PRO A 290 -3.28 -17.19 3.72
C PRO A 290 -3.43 -17.77 2.31
N ALA A 291 -4.56 -18.43 2.03
CA ALA A 291 -4.83 -18.99 0.72
C ALA A 291 -5.06 -17.90 -0.35
N ILE A 292 -5.67 -16.76 0.02
CA ILE A 292 -5.83 -15.60 -0.87
C ILE A 292 -4.47 -15.02 -1.25
N MET A 293 -3.61 -14.77 -0.27
CA MET A 293 -2.27 -14.21 -0.48
C MET A 293 -1.42 -15.14 -1.37
N GLU A 294 -1.43 -16.44 -1.09
CA GLU A 294 -0.74 -17.46 -1.88
C GLU A 294 -1.27 -17.54 -3.32
N HIS A 295 -2.60 -17.55 -3.49
CA HIS A 295 -3.22 -17.55 -4.82
C HIS A 295 -2.80 -16.33 -5.65
N ASN A 296 -2.91 -15.14 -5.08
CA ASN A 296 -2.58 -13.88 -5.76
C ASN A 296 -1.08 -13.80 -6.08
N HIS A 297 -0.21 -14.20 -5.17
CA HIS A 297 1.23 -14.31 -5.38
C HIS A 297 1.56 -15.24 -6.55
N ASN A 298 1.05 -16.46 -6.51
CA ASN A 298 1.28 -17.45 -7.57
C ASN A 298 0.73 -16.97 -8.91
N LEU A 299 -0.43 -16.31 -8.92
CA LEU A 299 -1.03 -15.77 -10.15
C LEU A 299 -0.21 -14.60 -10.71
N ALA A 300 0.36 -13.75 -9.86
CA ALA A 300 1.25 -12.67 -10.30
C ALA A 300 2.53 -13.21 -10.96
N ILE A 301 3.13 -14.25 -10.38
CA ILE A 301 4.30 -14.93 -10.95
C ILE A 301 3.94 -15.55 -12.32
N ARG A 302 2.81 -16.28 -12.41
CA ARG A 302 2.39 -16.88 -13.70
C ARG A 302 2.09 -15.79 -14.74
N GLY A 303 1.39 -14.73 -14.36
CA GLY A 303 1.12 -13.59 -15.25
C GLY A 303 2.39 -12.93 -15.77
N ARG A 304 3.36 -12.67 -14.88
CA ARG A 304 4.68 -12.15 -15.27
C ARG A 304 5.40 -13.10 -16.23
N ASN A 305 5.40 -14.40 -15.93
CA ASN A 305 6.10 -15.39 -16.77
C ASN A 305 5.46 -15.48 -18.16
N ILE A 306 4.12 -15.51 -18.27
CA ILE A 306 3.39 -15.47 -19.55
C ILE A 306 3.83 -14.26 -20.38
N LEU A 307 3.89 -13.09 -19.79
CA LEU A 307 4.30 -11.85 -20.46
C LEU A 307 5.77 -11.91 -20.89
N CYS A 308 6.67 -12.34 -20.00
CA CYS A 308 8.09 -12.47 -20.34
C CYS A 308 8.32 -13.47 -21.49
N GLU A 309 7.71 -14.64 -21.44
CA GLU A 309 7.85 -15.67 -22.48
C GLU A 309 7.27 -15.24 -23.83
N THR A 310 6.09 -14.62 -23.80
CA THR A 310 5.38 -14.22 -25.04
C THR A 310 6.05 -13.02 -25.72
N LEU A 311 6.59 -12.07 -24.92
CA LEU A 311 7.14 -10.81 -25.42
C LEU A 311 8.69 -10.82 -25.49
N GLY A 312 9.33 -11.94 -25.16
CA GLY A 312 10.80 -12.00 -25.12
C GLY A 312 11.46 -11.13 -24.04
N LEU A 313 10.72 -10.75 -23.00
CA LEU A 313 11.22 -9.88 -21.93
C LEU A 313 11.97 -10.68 -20.86
N GLN A 314 12.96 -10.04 -20.24
CA GLN A 314 13.65 -10.62 -19.10
C GLN A 314 12.86 -10.42 -17.81
N LYS A 315 12.96 -11.38 -16.88
CA LYS A 315 12.39 -11.24 -15.54
C LYS A 315 13.22 -10.20 -14.78
N PRO A 316 12.60 -9.13 -14.25
CA PRO A 316 13.36 -8.06 -13.61
C PRO A 316 13.75 -8.37 -12.15
N CYS A 317 13.20 -9.42 -11.55
CA CYS A 317 13.54 -9.86 -10.20
C CYS A 317 13.25 -11.37 -10.01
N PRO A 318 13.83 -12.04 -9.00
CA PRO A 318 13.50 -13.41 -8.65
C PRO A 318 12.06 -13.53 -8.15
N ASP A 319 11.50 -14.77 -8.22
CA ASP A 319 10.13 -15.03 -7.77
C ASP A 319 9.89 -14.66 -6.30
N THR A 320 10.92 -14.78 -5.46
CA THR A 320 10.89 -14.40 -4.05
C THR A 320 10.70 -12.91 -3.79
N MET A 321 10.91 -12.06 -4.80
CA MET A 321 10.67 -10.61 -4.72
C MET A 321 9.41 -10.16 -5.44
N VAL A 322 8.56 -11.08 -5.88
CA VAL A 322 7.22 -10.80 -6.39
C VAL A 322 6.21 -11.01 -5.27
N ALA A 323 5.29 -10.08 -5.07
CA ALA A 323 4.13 -10.30 -4.19
C ALA A 323 2.87 -10.54 -5.05
N CYS A 324 1.90 -9.63 -5.03
CA CYS A 324 0.70 -9.74 -5.88
C CYS A 324 0.74 -8.74 -7.06
N ILE A 325 1.85 -8.07 -7.25
CA ILE A 325 2.14 -7.17 -8.38
C ILE A 325 3.49 -7.52 -8.98
N ALA A 326 3.62 -7.32 -10.28
CA ALA A 326 4.89 -7.46 -10.98
C ALA A 326 5.04 -6.32 -12.00
N THR A 327 6.22 -5.71 -12.02
CA THR A 327 6.58 -4.67 -12.98
C THR A 327 7.51 -5.27 -14.02
N LEU A 328 7.29 -4.96 -15.28
CA LEU A 328 8.11 -5.39 -16.40
C LEU A 328 8.70 -4.17 -17.12
N ILE A 329 9.85 -4.39 -17.73
CA ILE A 329 10.57 -3.36 -18.48
C ILE A 329 10.19 -3.50 -19.96
N LEU A 330 9.66 -2.43 -20.54
CA LEU A 330 9.40 -2.36 -21.97
C LEU A 330 10.67 -2.03 -22.74
N PRO A 331 10.79 -2.48 -23.99
CA PRO A 331 11.81 -1.96 -24.89
C PRO A 331 11.74 -0.42 -24.98
N GLU A 332 12.88 0.23 -25.15
CA GLU A 332 12.92 1.68 -25.37
C GLU A 332 12.11 2.00 -26.65
N GLY A 333 11.17 2.94 -26.54
CA GLY A 333 10.41 3.41 -27.70
C GLY A 333 11.27 4.34 -28.57
N GLU A 334 10.84 4.59 -29.82
CA GLU A 334 11.52 5.43 -30.82
C GLU A 334 11.69 6.92 -30.42
N SER A 335 11.17 7.36 -29.28
CA SER A 335 11.31 8.75 -28.83
C SER A 335 12.69 9.03 -28.28
N GLU A 336 13.54 9.70 -29.04
CA GLU A 336 14.76 10.34 -28.54
C GLU A 336 14.37 11.29 -27.38
N GLY A 337 14.74 10.91 -26.15
CA GLY A 337 14.44 11.68 -24.94
C GLY A 337 13.47 11.05 -23.97
N GLY A 338 12.74 9.98 -24.34
CA GLY A 338 11.75 9.28 -23.50
C GLY A 338 10.50 10.13 -23.20
N ILE A 339 9.48 9.51 -22.63
CA ILE A 339 8.27 10.20 -22.20
C ILE A 339 8.60 10.98 -20.93
N PRO A 340 8.18 12.26 -20.80
CA PRO A 340 8.33 13.02 -19.58
C PRO A 340 7.73 12.28 -18.37
N LEU A 341 8.39 12.34 -17.21
CA LEU A 341 7.99 11.62 -15.99
C LEU A 341 6.56 11.94 -15.50
N HIS A 342 5.99 13.05 -15.97
CA HIS A 342 4.67 13.55 -15.55
C HIS A 342 3.58 13.29 -16.58
N GLU A 343 3.95 12.77 -17.74
CA GLU A 343 3.00 12.48 -18.82
C GLU A 343 2.65 10.98 -18.80
N PRO A 344 1.35 10.65 -18.95
CA PRO A 344 0.96 9.25 -19.11
C PRO A 344 1.56 8.70 -20.42
N ASP A 345 2.03 7.47 -20.36
CA ASP A 345 2.52 6.77 -21.53
C ASP A 345 1.35 6.54 -22.52
N PRO A 346 1.48 6.89 -23.82
CA PRO A 346 0.43 6.68 -24.83
C PRO A 346 -0.07 5.23 -24.91
N LEU A 347 0.78 4.26 -24.58
CA LEU A 347 0.40 2.85 -24.54
C LEU A 347 -0.67 2.58 -23.47
N HIS A 348 -0.64 3.32 -22.34
CA HIS A 348 -1.67 3.20 -21.30
C HIS A 348 -3.07 3.50 -21.86
N GLU A 349 -3.19 4.60 -22.62
CA GLU A 349 -4.45 5.02 -23.26
C GLU A 349 -4.87 4.03 -24.34
N THR A 350 -3.93 3.64 -25.23
CA THR A 350 -4.17 2.65 -26.28
C THR A 350 -4.69 1.33 -25.71
N LEU A 351 -4.08 0.79 -24.66
CA LEU A 351 -4.53 -0.44 -24.01
C LEU A 351 -5.93 -0.29 -23.43
N SER A 352 -6.22 0.85 -22.80
CA SER A 352 -7.53 1.12 -22.22
C SER A 352 -8.63 1.29 -23.27
N GLU A 353 -8.40 2.10 -24.32
CA GLU A 353 -9.43 2.45 -25.28
C GLU A 353 -9.64 1.39 -26.37
N LYS A 354 -8.55 0.85 -26.91
CA LYS A 354 -8.62 -0.11 -28.03
C LYS A 354 -8.86 -1.55 -27.58
N TYR A 355 -8.28 -1.95 -26.43
CA TYR A 355 -8.33 -3.33 -25.95
C TYR A 355 -9.13 -3.50 -24.67
N GLY A 356 -9.58 -2.43 -24.03
CA GLY A 356 -10.31 -2.50 -22.76
C GLY A 356 -9.46 -2.98 -21.59
N ILE A 357 -8.12 -2.87 -21.66
CA ILE A 357 -7.18 -3.35 -20.65
C ILE A 357 -6.72 -2.18 -19.78
N GLN A 358 -6.86 -2.33 -18.46
CA GLN A 358 -6.39 -1.34 -17.50
C GLN A 358 -5.12 -1.83 -16.80
N ILE A 359 -3.98 -1.27 -17.18
CA ILE A 359 -2.67 -1.39 -16.51
C ILE A 359 -1.99 -0.03 -16.47
N PRO A 360 -1.17 0.28 -15.46
CA PRO A 360 -0.33 1.47 -15.51
C PRO A 360 0.89 1.23 -16.40
N VAL A 361 1.22 2.23 -17.22
CA VAL A 361 2.43 2.31 -18.04
C VAL A 361 3.06 3.67 -17.79
N TRP A 362 4.36 3.71 -17.48
CA TRP A 362 5.05 4.96 -17.12
C TRP A 362 6.54 4.91 -17.42
N SER A 363 7.17 6.08 -17.44
CA SER A 363 8.63 6.23 -17.41
C SER A 363 9.12 6.39 -15.98
N TRP A 364 10.25 5.77 -15.63
CA TRP A 364 10.86 5.88 -14.32
C TRP A 364 12.36 6.21 -14.45
N PRO A 365 12.90 7.11 -13.58
CA PRO A 365 14.22 7.69 -13.81
C PRO A 365 15.41 6.82 -13.39
N SER A 366 15.22 5.79 -12.57
CA SER A 366 16.37 5.07 -11.98
C SER A 366 16.18 3.54 -11.97
N PRO A 367 16.68 2.81 -12.95
CA PRO A 367 17.25 3.32 -14.20
C PRO A 367 16.18 3.94 -15.10
N ARG A 368 16.61 4.86 -15.98
CA ARG A 368 15.67 5.43 -16.94
C ARG A 368 15.17 4.33 -17.87
N GLY A 369 13.84 4.21 -17.94
CA GLY A 369 13.22 3.18 -18.74
C GLY A 369 11.72 3.36 -18.80
N ARG A 370 11.08 2.54 -19.61
CA ARG A 370 9.65 2.45 -19.80
C ARG A 370 9.13 1.18 -19.14
N TYR A 371 8.14 1.31 -18.29
CA TYR A 371 7.67 0.23 -17.42
C TYR A 371 6.18 0.05 -17.50
N PHE A 372 5.71 -1.17 -17.31
CA PHE A 372 4.31 -1.44 -17.02
C PHE A 372 4.20 -2.41 -15.85
N ARG A 373 3.09 -2.35 -15.15
CA ARG A 373 2.85 -3.16 -13.94
C ARG A 373 1.53 -3.89 -14.06
N ILE A 374 1.54 -5.17 -13.71
CA ILE A 374 0.35 -6.00 -13.57
C ILE A 374 0.04 -6.23 -12.10
N SER A 375 -1.23 -6.45 -11.81
CA SER A 375 -1.73 -6.89 -10.51
C SER A 375 -2.43 -8.23 -10.65
N ALA A 376 -2.39 -9.04 -9.60
CA ALA A 376 -3.13 -10.29 -9.50
C ALA A 376 -4.07 -10.23 -8.29
N GLN A 377 -5.34 -10.51 -8.51
CA GLN A 377 -6.36 -10.61 -7.47
C GLN A 377 -7.27 -11.81 -7.79
N LEU A 378 -8.01 -12.29 -6.81
CA LEU A 378 -8.89 -13.46 -6.91
C LEU A 378 -9.79 -13.50 -8.15
N TYR A 379 -10.15 -12.36 -8.71
CA TYR A 379 -11.00 -12.25 -9.90
C TYR A 379 -10.24 -12.31 -11.22
N ASN A 380 -8.90 -12.27 -11.19
CA ASN A 380 -8.08 -12.36 -12.40
C ASN A 380 -7.80 -13.81 -12.80
N SER A 381 -7.49 -14.01 -14.08
CA SER A 381 -7.15 -15.31 -14.65
C SER A 381 -5.91 -15.22 -15.56
N GLU A 382 -5.28 -16.35 -15.83
CA GLU A 382 -4.15 -16.41 -16.77
C GLU A 382 -4.52 -15.95 -18.18
N ASP A 383 -5.76 -16.14 -18.61
CA ASP A 383 -6.24 -15.72 -19.93
C ASP A 383 -6.20 -14.20 -20.10
N GLU A 384 -6.38 -13.43 -19.03
CA GLU A 384 -6.28 -11.97 -19.06
C GLU A 384 -4.82 -11.52 -19.32
N TYR A 385 -3.83 -12.20 -18.75
CA TYR A 385 -2.42 -11.91 -19.03
C TYR A 385 -2.00 -12.37 -20.44
N ARG A 386 -2.55 -13.47 -20.96
CA ARG A 386 -2.36 -13.89 -22.36
C ARG A 386 -2.96 -12.86 -23.32
N TYR A 387 -4.13 -12.34 -23.01
CA TYR A 387 -4.78 -11.29 -23.77
C TYR A 387 -3.97 -9.97 -23.75
N LEU A 388 -3.44 -9.61 -22.59
CA LEU A 388 -2.53 -8.46 -22.47
C LEU A 388 -1.27 -8.67 -23.33
N ALA A 389 -0.65 -9.85 -23.28
CA ALA A 389 0.53 -10.18 -24.09
C ALA A 389 0.22 -10.04 -25.59
N TRP A 390 -0.91 -10.58 -26.04
CA TRP A 390 -1.37 -10.44 -27.42
C TRP A 390 -1.59 -8.96 -27.80
N ALA A 391 -2.24 -8.18 -26.95
CA ALA A 391 -2.49 -6.75 -27.21
C ALA A 391 -1.17 -5.97 -27.34
N LEU A 392 -0.19 -6.24 -26.47
CA LEU A 392 1.15 -5.64 -26.53
C LEU A 392 1.89 -5.99 -27.82
N GLN A 393 1.78 -7.25 -28.32
CA GLN A 393 2.33 -7.64 -29.62
C GLN A 393 1.66 -6.89 -30.78
N GLN A 394 0.34 -6.64 -30.73
CA GLN A 394 -0.34 -5.83 -31.76
C GLN A 394 0.16 -4.37 -31.79
N GLU A 395 0.69 -3.87 -30.68
CA GLU A 395 1.29 -2.53 -30.57
C GLU A 395 2.82 -2.55 -30.79
N GLY A 396 3.37 -3.65 -31.35
CA GLY A 396 4.77 -3.75 -31.74
C GLY A 396 5.74 -4.00 -30.59
N ILE A 397 5.23 -4.47 -29.46
CA ILE A 397 6.03 -4.85 -28.30
C ILE A 397 6.23 -6.37 -28.35
N ALA A 398 7.35 -6.81 -28.90
CA ALA A 398 7.75 -8.23 -28.95
C ALA A 398 9.26 -8.29 -29.22
#